data_7a0776cde1fe61eae6f41a78e1cb9dfd
#
_entry.id   7a0776cde1fe61eae6f41a78e1cb9dfd
#
_cell.length_a   1.000
_cell.length_b   1.000
_cell.length_c   1.000
_cell.angle_alpha   90.00
_cell.angle_beta   90.00
_cell.angle_gamma   90.00
#
_symmetry.space_group_name_H-M   'P 1'
#
loop_
_entity.id
_entity.type
_entity.pdbx_description
1 polymer ?
#
loop_
_entity_poly.entity_id
_entity_poly.type
_entity_poly.pdbx_seq_one_letter_code
_entity_poly.pdbx_strand_id
1 'polypeptide(L)'
;MIEMQDVYKKYPNGITAANGLNIHIKQGEFIYVVGPSGAGKSTFIKMMYREEKASSGTVLVNGVNLSKLKNREVPFFRRNIGVVFQDFKLLPTLTVFENVAFALEVIEQRPKDIKRRVMDVLALVGLKHKVRMLPSELSGGEQQRVSIARSIVNKPKLIIADEPTGNLDPDTSWEIMHLLEEINLKGTTIVMATHNKEVVNTIKHRVVAIESGRIVRDEQRGDYGYEG
;
A
#
# COMPACT_ATOMS: atom_id res chain seq x y z
N MET A 1 -1.94 -14.53 -4.50
CA MET A 1 -2.30 -13.37 -3.65
C MET A 1 -3.22 -12.40 -4.39
N ILE A 2 -2.78 -11.82 -5.50
CA ILE A 2 -3.57 -10.93 -6.36
C ILE A 2 -3.60 -11.50 -7.77
N GLU A 3 -4.76 -11.49 -8.40
CA GLU A 3 -4.94 -11.92 -9.78
C GLU A 3 -5.88 -10.95 -10.49
N MET A 4 -5.47 -10.42 -11.61
CA MET A 4 -6.27 -9.60 -12.50
C MET A 4 -6.35 -10.27 -13.86
N GLN A 5 -7.58 -10.40 -14.40
CA GLN A 5 -7.85 -11.02 -15.70
C GLN A 5 -8.72 -10.09 -16.54
N ASP A 6 -8.18 -9.63 -17.65
CA ASP A 6 -8.81 -8.73 -18.62
C ASP A 6 -9.50 -7.53 -17.97
N VAL A 7 -8.78 -6.86 -17.06
CA VAL A 7 -9.34 -5.79 -16.24
C VAL A 7 -9.31 -4.47 -17.00
N TYR A 8 -10.47 -3.85 -17.09
CA TYR A 8 -10.68 -2.53 -17.67
C TYR A 8 -11.24 -1.57 -16.62
N LYS A 9 -10.81 -0.31 -16.69
CA LYS A 9 -11.40 0.80 -15.93
C LYS A 9 -11.53 2.01 -16.82
N LYS A 10 -12.78 2.41 -17.07
CA LYS A 10 -13.12 3.65 -17.74
C LYS A 10 -13.88 4.56 -16.78
N TYR A 11 -13.44 5.79 -16.65
CA TYR A 11 -14.10 6.81 -15.84
C TYR A 11 -15.23 7.50 -16.62
N PRO A 12 -16.19 8.15 -15.92
CA PRO A 12 -17.31 8.86 -16.58
C PRO A 12 -16.86 9.97 -17.53
N ASN A 13 -15.69 10.59 -17.28
CA ASN A 13 -15.07 11.61 -18.14
C ASN A 13 -14.41 11.05 -19.40
N GLY A 14 -14.56 9.74 -19.69
CA GLY A 14 -14.01 9.07 -20.87
C GLY A 14 -12.60 8.54 -20.72
N ILE A 15 -11.87 8.86 -19.65
CA ILE A 15 -10.50 8.39 -19.42
C ILE A 15 -10.50 6.87 -19.17
N THR A 16 -9.69 6.14 -19.94
CA THR A 16 -9.42 4.70 -19.74
C THR A 16 -8.13 4.55 -18.93
N ALA A 17 -8.26 4.26 -17.64
CA ALA A 17 -7.13 4.15 -16.72
C ALA A 17 -6.60 2.72 -16.55
N ALA A 18 -7.37 1.70 -16.96
CA ALA A 18 -6.94 0.32 -17.09
C ALA A 18 -7.50 -0.24 -18.40
N ASN A 19 -6.66 -0.92 -19.17
CA ASN A 19 -6.95 -1.36 -20.53
C ASN A 19 -6.42 -2.77 -20.78
N GLY A 20 -7.20 -3.77 -20.31
CA GLY A 20 -6.85 -5.18 -20.44
C GLY A 20 -5.70 -5.61 -19.53
N LEU A 21 -5.72 -5.20 -18.25
CA LEU A 21 -4.68 -5.58 -17.30
C LEU A 21 -4.78 -7.06 -16.96
N ASN A 22 -3.67 -7.76 -17.12
CA ASN A 22 -3.49 -9.16 -16.76
C ASN A 22 -2.24 -9.28 -15.89
N ILE A 23 -2.36 -9.74 -14.64
CA ILE A 23 -1.23 -9.93 -13.74
C ILE A 23 -1.56 -10.95 -12.66
N HIS A 24 -0.53 -11.68 -12.24
CA HIS A 24 -0.56 -12.54 -11.06
C HIS A 24 0.58 -12.17 -10.11
N ILE A 25 0.23 -11.83 -8.86
CA ILE A 25 1.17 -11.53 -7.77
C ILE A 25 1.04 -12.62 -6.72
N LYS A 26 2.16 -13.27 -6.42
CA LYS A 26 2.22 -14.35 -5.42
C LYS A 26 2.23 -13.77 -4.00
N GLN A 27 1.91 -14.61 -3.03
CA GLN A 27 2.07 -14.24 -1.62
C GLN A 27 3.55 -14.06 -1.27
N GLY A 28 3.85 -13.03 -0.48
CA GLY A 28 5.22 -12.69 -0.07
C GLY A 28 6.03 -11.93 -1.11
N GLU A 29 5.52 -11.70 -2.33
CA GLU A 29 6.22 -10.85 -3.29
C GLU A 29 6.25 -9.39 -2.83
N PHE A 30 7.35 -8.72 -3.13
CA PHE A 30 7.43 -7.26 -3.15
C PHE A 30 7.49 -6.82 -4.61
N ILE A 31 6.56 -5.99 -5.04
CA ILE A 31 6.54 -5.45 -6.41
C ILE A 31 6.50 -3.93 -6.42
N TYR A 32 7.23 -3.36 -7.35
CA TYR A 32 7.12 -1.95 -7.73
C TYR A 32 6.17 -1.80 -8.92
N VAL A 33 5.29 -0.81 -8.84
CA VAL A 33 4.45 -0.36 -9.95
C VAL A 33 4.97 0.99 -10.40
N VAL A 34 5.55 1.02 -11.60
CA VAL A 34 6.20 2.21 -12.15
C VAL A 34 5.50 2.69 -13.43
N GLY A 35 5.82 3.88 -13.89
CA GLY A 35 5.28 4.46 -15.12
C GLY A 35 5.08 5.97 -15.02
N PRO A 36 4.84 6.68 -16.12
CA PRO A 36 4.67 8.12 -16.13
C PRO A 36 3.45 8.58 -15.31
N SER A 37 3.36 9.88 -15.05
CA SER A 37 2.15 10.46 -14.46
C SER A 37 0.94 10.21 -15.36
N GLY A 38 -0.20 9.86 -14.78
CA GLY A 38 -1.42 9.53 -15.54
C GLY A 38 -1.43 8.14 -16.18
N ALA A 39 -0.38 7.32 -16.05
CA ALA A 39 -0.31 5.97 -16.64
C ALA A 39 -1.38 4.98 -16.14
N GLY A 40 -2.03 5.26 -15.00
CA GLY A 40 -3.03 4.37 -14.38
C GLY A 40 -2.55 3.66 -13.12
N LYS A 41 -1.33 3.96 -12.60
CA LYS A 41 -0.76 3.32 -11.40
C LYS A 41 -1.67 3.41 -10.18
N SER A 42 -2.11 4.62 -9.82
CA SER A 42 -3.00 4.80 -8.66
C SER A 42 -4.35 4.11 -8.85
N THR A 43 -4.90 4.08 -10.09
CA THR A 43 -6.12 3.30 -10.40
C THR A 43 -5.88 1.81 -10.22
N PHE A 44 -4.74 1.31 -10.71
CA PHE A 44 -4.34 -0.10 -10.57
C PHE A 44 -4.32 -0.52 -9.10
N ILE A 45 -3.63 0.22 -8.22
CA ILE A 45 -3.57 -0.10 -6.80
C ILE A 45 -4.91 0.11 -6.08
N LYS A 46 -5.68 1.16 -6.44
CA LYS A 46 -7.01 1.43 -5.87
C LYS A 46 -8.04 0.35 -6.15
N MET A 47 -7.91 -0.35 -7.28
CA MET A 47 -8.74 -1.51 -7.57
C MET A 47 -8.45 -2.68 -6.63
N MET A 48 -7.20 -2.85 -6.13
CA MET A 48 -6.83 -3.96 -5.24
C MET A 48 -7.48 -3.88 -3.86
N TYR A 49 -7.79 -2.68 -3.36
CA TYR A 49 -8.52 -2.51 -2.10
C TYR A 49 -9.94 -1.96 -2.29
N ARG A 50 -10.44 -2.05 -3.53
CA ARG A 50 -11.83 -1.74 -3.89
C ARG A 50 -12.24 -0.28 -3.59
N GLU A 51 -11.29 0.67 -3.62
CA GLU A 51 -11.59 2.11 -3.69
C GLU A 51 -12.15 2.43 -5.08
N GLU A 52 -11.52 1.86 -6.11
CA GLU A 52 -12.05 1.86 -7.47
C GLU A 52 -12.60 0.48 -7.84
N LYS A 53 -13.74 0.48 -8.53
CA LYS A 53 -14.31 -0.74 -9.11
C LYS A 53 -13.89 -0.85 -10.57
N ALA A 54 -13.42 -2.03 -10.99
CA ALA A 54 -13.21 -2.33 -12.39
C ALA A 54 -14.52 -2.14 -13.18
N SER A 55 -14.43 -1.63 -14.40
CA SER A 55 -15.57 -1.52 -15.31
C SER A 55 -15.93 -2.90 -15.90
N SER A 56 -14.91 -3.73 -16.17
CA SER A 56 -15.06 -5.13 -16.60
C SER A 56 -13.81 -5.93 -16.22
N GLY A 57 -13.86 -7.24 -16.39
CA GLY A 57 -12.80 -8.16 -15.99
C GLY A 57 -12.93 -8.63 -14.55
N THR A 58 -11.94 -9.41 -14.10
CA THR A 58 -11.94 -10.03 -12.77
C THR A 58 -10.73 -9.54 -11.96
N VAL A 59 -10.98 -9.10 -10.74
CA VAL A 59 -9.96 -8.76 -9.74
C VAL A 59 -10.15 -9.66 -8.53
N LEU A 60 -9.19 -10.54 -8.29
CA LEU A 60 -9.13 -11.42 -7.11
C LEU A 60 -8.04 -10.92 -6.17
N VAL A 61 -8.36 -10.77 -4.89
CA VAL A 61 -7.39 -10.44 -3.84
C VAL A 61 -7.64 -11.32 -2.63
N ASN A 62 -6.63 -12.05 -2.18
CA ASN A 62 -6.76 -13.03 -1.10
C ASN A 62 -7.91 -14.05 -1.35
N GLY A 63 -8.14 -14.45 -2.59
CA GLY A 63 -9.24 -15.34 -2.97
C GLY A 63 -10.62 -14.68 -3.06
N VAL A 64 -10.74 -13.39 -2.72
CA VAL A 64 -12.00 -12.64 -2.79
C VAL A 64 -12.15 -11.99 -4.16
N ASN A 65 -13.25 -12.26 -4.87
CA ASN A 65 -13.56 -11.61 -6.15
C ASN A 65 -14.16 -10.22 -5.90
N LEU A 66 -13.36 -9.17 -6.13
CA LEU A 66 -13.74 -7.79 -5.87
C LEU A 66 -14.80 -7.26 -6.84
N SER A 67 -14.90 -7.84 -8.05
CA SER A 67 -15.92 -7.48 -9.03
C SER A 67 -17.33 -7.85 -8.56
N LYS A 68 -17.44 -8.93 -7.76
CA LYS A 68 -18.70 -9.45 -7.20
C LYS A 68 -19.01 -8.94 -5.79
N LEU A 69 -18.02 -8.31 -5.11
CA LEU A 69 -18.15 -7.87 -3.73
C LEU A 69 -19.18 -6.74 -3.61
N LYS A 70 -20.17 -6.91 -2.73
CA LYS A 70 -21.19 -5.88 -2.42
C LYS A 70 -20.59 -4.75 -1.61
N ASN A 71 -21.09 -3.52 -1.77
CA ASN A 71 -20.53 -2.36 -1.05
C ASN A 71 -20.51 -2.53 0.48
N ARG A 72 -21.51 -3.20 1.08
CA ARG A 72 -21.56 -3.49 2.52
C ARG A 72 -20.46 -4.45 3.00
N GLU A 73 -19.85 -5.22 2.10
CA GLU A 73 -18.80 -6.20 2.40
C GLU A 73 -17.40 -5.61 2.28
N VAL A 74 -17.26 -4.47 1.57
CA VAL A 74 -15.98 -3.80 1.34
C VAL A 74 -15.25 -3.43 2.64
N PRO A 75 -15.89 -2.88 3.68
CA PRO A 75 -15.22 -2.58 4.94
C PRO A 75 -14.60 -3.83 5.59
N PHE A 76 -15.29 -4.97 5.56
CA PHE A 76 -14.77 -6.23 6.11
C PHE A 76 -13.59 -6.77 5.31
N PHE A 77 -13.64 -6.65 3.99
CA PHE A 77 -12.54 -7.01 3.10
C PHE A 77 -11.29 -6.17 3.40
N ARG A 78 -11.45 -4.84 3.54
CA ARG A 78 -10.34 -3.90 3.80
C ARG A 78 -9.64 -4.12 5.14
N ARG A 79 -10.28 -4.75 6.14
CA ARG A 79 -9.68 -5.09 7.43
C ARG A 79 -8.43 -5.98 7.31
N ASN A 80 -8.29 -6.70 6.20
CA ASN A 80 -7.18 -7.63 5.92
C ASN A 80 -6.11 -7.03 5.00
N ILE A 81 -6.20 -5.74 4.69
CA ILE A 81 -5.27 -5.03 3.81
C ILE A 81 -4.72 -3.81 4.56
N GLY A 82 -3.40 -3.65 4.55
CA GLY A 82 -2.75 -2.42 4.97
C GLY A 82 -2.66 -1.46 3.78
N VAL A 83 -2.95 -0.19 4.01
CA VAL A 83 -2.75 0.86 3.00
C VAL A 83 -1.87 1.95 3.58
N VAL A 84 -0.82 2.31 2.85
CA VAL A 84 0.12 3.39 3.16
C VAL A 84 -0.01 4.45 2.08
N PHE A 85 -0.26 5.69 2.47
CA PHE A 85 -0.50 6.81 1.56
C PHE A 85 0.68 7.78 1.57
N GLN A 86 0.87 8.50 0.47
CA GLN A 86 1.88 9.54 0.33
C GLN A 86 1.70 10.69 1.33
N ASP A 87 0.46 11.06 1.64
CA ASP A 87 0.08 12.14 2.56
C ASP A 87 -0.30 11.62 3.97
N PHE A 88 0.23 10.46 4.33
CA PHE A 88 0.12 9.78 5.63
C PHE A 88 -1.31 9.47 6.07
N LYS A 89 -2.30 10.30 5.77
CA LYS A 89 -3.73 10.17 6.17
C LYS A 89 -3.91 9.90 7.67
N LEU A 90 -3.09 10.55 8.50
CA LEU A 90 -3.25 10.47 9.94
C LEU A 90 -4.48 11.28 10.40
N LEU A 91 -5.09 10.83 11.48
CA LEU A 91 -6.19 11.53 12.14
C LEU A 91 -5.56 12.63 13.04
N PRO A 92 -5.72 13.93 12.70
CA PRO A 92 -4.90 14.99 13.29
C PRO A 92 -5.20 15.26 14.76
N THR A 93 -6.39 14.88 15.23
CA THR A 93 -6.84 15.05 16.62
C THR A 93 -6.50 13.86 17.51
N LEU A 94 -5.98 12.77 16.94
CA LEU A 94 -5.61 11.57 17.66
C LEU A 94 -4.10 11.50 17.84
N THR A 95 -3.67 11.03 19.00
CA THR A 95 -2.26 10.75 19.29
C THR A 95 -1.69 9.64 18.38
N VAL A 96 -0.37 9.47 18.40
CA VAL A 96 0.33 8.36 17.74
C VAL A 96 -0.28 7.01 18.13
N PHE A 97 -0.50 6.80 19.45
CA PHE A 97 -1.12 5.57 19.96
C PHE A 97 -2.51 5.37 19.36
N GLU A 98 -3.37 6.39 19.44
CA GLU A 98 -4.76 6.33 19.00
C GLU A 98 -4.88 6.16 17.49
N ASN A 99 -4.02 6.79 16.68
CA ASN A 99 -3.96 6.59 15.24
C ASN A 99 -3.71 5.12 14.87
N VAL A 100 -2.84 4.43 15.60
CA VAL A 100 -2.56 3.01 15.35
C VAL A 100 -3.64 2.12 15.96
N ALA A 101 -4.13 2.46 17.16
CA ALA A 101 -5.19 1.72 17.86
C ALA A 101 -6.50 1.69 17.07
N PHE A 102 -6.82 2.78 16.37
CA PHE A 102 -8.04 2.93 15.58
C PHE A 102 -8.30 1.74 14.63
N ALA A 103 -7.25 1.22 13.99
CA ALA A 103 -7.38 0.07 13.09
C ALA A 103 -7.80 -1.22 13.83
N LEU A 104 -7.48 -1.36 15.12
CA LEU A 104 -7.87 -2.50 15.95
C LEU A 104 -9.25 -2.29 16.58
N GLU A 105 -9.61 -1.05 16.90
CA GLU A 105 -10.91 -0.67 17.46
C GLU A 105 -12.03 -0.92 16.43
N VAL A 106 -11.81 -0.57 15.17
CA VAL A 106 -12.77 -0.81 14.07
C VAL A 106 -13.10 -2.31 13.90
N ILE A 107 -12.20 -3.20 14.30
CA ILE A 107 -12.43 -4.65 14.27
C ILE A 107 -12.81 -5.23 15.64
N GLU A 108 -13.16 -4.35 16.60
CA GLU A 108 -13.68 -4.73 17.93
C GLU A 108 -12.72 -5.62 18.73
N GLN A 109 -11.39 -5.36 18.61
CA GLN A 109 -10.40 -6.07 19.42
C GLN A 109 -10.52 -5.68 20.91
N ARG A 110 -10.18 -6.61 21.80
CA ARG A 110 -10.21 -6.36 23.24
C ARG A 110 -9.18 -5.29 23.64
N PRO A 111 -9.51 -4.34 24.54
CA PRO A 111 -8.62 -3.24 24.93
C PRO A 111 -7.21 -3.68 25.35
N LYS A 112 -7.10 -4.79 26.08
CA LYS A 112 -5.80 -5.35 26.50
C LYS A 112 -4.93 -5.78 25.28
N ASP A 113 -5.55 -6.37 24.27
CA ASP A 113 -4.86 -6.80 23.06
C ASP A 113 -4.47 -5.59 22.18
N ILE A 114 -5.33 -4.56 22.13
CA ILE A 114 -5.04 -3.28 21.45
C ILE A 114 -3.77 -2.68 22.02
N LYS A 115 -3.71 -2.44 23.34
CA LYS A 115 -2.54 -1.81 23.99
C LYS A 115 -1.25 -2.57 23.67
N ARG A 116 -1.25 -3.90 23.81
CA ARG A 116 -0.08 -4.73 23.53
C ARG A 116 0.36 -4.59 22.08
N ARG A 117 -0.55 -4.83 21.12
CA ARG A 117 -0.22 -4.81 19.68
C ARG A 117 0.26 -3.45 19.21
N VAL A 118 -0.39 -2.37 19.66
CA VAL A 118 0.03 -1.00 19.33
C VAL A 118 1.45 -0.74 19.80
N MET A 119 1.76 -1.09 21.06
CA MET A 119 3.10 -0.90 21.61
C MET A 119 4.16 -1.73 20.91
N ASP A 120 3.83 -2.98 20.51
CA ASP A 120 4.73 -3.85 19.75
C ASP A 120 5.06 -3.24 18.38
N VAL A 121 4.03 -2.76 17.66
CA VAL A 121 4.21 -2.16 16.34
C VAL A 121 4.91 -0.81 16.41
N LEU A 122 4.60 0.03 17.42
CA LEU A 122 5.31 1.30 17.64
C LEU A 122 6.78 1.08 18.01
N ALA A 123 7.10 -0.01 18.69
CA ALA A 123 8.49 -0.40 18.92
C ALA A 123 9.20 -0.78 17.61
N LEU A 124 8.53 -1.54 16.73
CA LEU A 124 9.06 -1.94 15.41
C LEU A 124 9.40 -0.72 14.53
N VAL A 125 8.53 0.31 14.52
CA VAL A 125 8.77 1.53 13.74
C VAL A 125 9.58 2.60 14.49
N GLY A 126 10.12 2.29 15.68
CA GLY A 126 10.98 3.20 16.45
C GLY A 126 10.25 4.35 17.16
N LEU A 127 8.92 4.32 17.27
CA LEU A 127 8.12 5.43 17.80
C LEU A 127 7.50 5.19 19.20
N LYS A 128 7.97 4.16 19.91
CA LYS A 128 7.44 3.82 21.24
C LYS A 128 7.53 4.99 22.25
N HIS A 129 8.53 5.86 22.11
CA HIS A 129 8.73 7.03 23.00
C HIS A 129 7.81 8.22 22.67
N LYS A 130 7.12 8.20 21.51
CA LYS A 130 6.25 9.27 21.00
C LYS A 130 4.74 8.96 21.06
N VAL A 131 4.34 7.95 21.82
CA VAL A 131 2.96 7.41 21.85
C VAL A 131 1.88 8.45 22.15
N ARG A 132 2.20 9.52 22.89
CA ARG A 132 1.27 10.57 23.30
C ARG A 132 1.28 11.82 22.43
N MET A 133 2.20 11.89 21.46
CA MET A 133 2.34 13.03 20.57
C MET A 133 1.22 13.03 19.52
N LEU A 134 0.84 14.23 19.08
CA LEU A 134 -0.08 14.43 17.95
C LEU A 134 0.70 14.42 16.62
N PRO A 135 0.04 14.14 15.48
CA PRO A 135 0.68 14.20 14.17
C PRO A 135 1.41 15.52 13.87
N SER A 136 0.87 16.65 14.34
CA SER A 136 1.47 17.98 14.16
C SER A 136 2.81 18.18 14.88
N GLU A 137 3.15 17.31 15.84
CA GLU A 137 4.38 17.34 16.61
C GLU A 137 5.47 16.41 16.03
N LEU A 138 5.16 15.74 14.90
CA LEU A 138 6.01 14.74 14.25
C LEU A 138 6.63 15.27 12.96
N SER A 139 7.86 14.85 12.67
CA SER A 139 8.44 15.01 11.32
C SER A 139 7.68 14.20 10.27
N GLY A 140 7.84 14.53 8.98
CA GLY A 140 7.20 13.78 7.89
C GLY A 140 7.54 12.28 7.91
N GLY A 141 8.80 11.94 8.15
CA GLY A 141 9.22 10.54 8.28
C GLY A 141 8.61 9.82 9.47
N GLU A 142 8.44 10.51 10.60
CA GLU A 142 7.75 9.96 11.76
C GLU A 142 6.25 9.75 11.50
N GLN A 143 5.60 10.71 10.82
CA GLN A 143 4.21 10.56 10.40
C GLN A 143 4.04 9.36 9.46
N GLN A 144 4.96 9.14 8.53
CA GLN A 144 4.94 7.99 7.64
C GLN A 144 5.16 6.69 8.42
N ARG A 145 6.05 6.65 9.40
CA ARG A 145 6.22 5.49 10.29
C ARG A 145 4.95 5.18 11.09
N VAL A 146 4.20 6.21 11.55
CA VAL A 146 2.87 6.01 12.19
C VAL A 146 1.86 5.44 11.19
N SER A 147 1.84 5.94 9.96
CA SER A 147 0.97 5.42 8.88
C SER A 147 1.26 3.94 8.58
N ILE A 148 2.55 3.58 8.49
CA ILE A 148 2.98 2.17 8.32
C ILE A 148 2.56 1.35 9.55
N ALA A 149 2.82 1.82 10.78
CA ALA A 149 2.41 1.15 12.00
C ALA A 149 0.90 0.84 12.01
N ARG A 150 0.07 1.82 11.66
CA ARG A 150 -1.37 1.65 11.52
C ARG A 150 -1.73 0.60 10.46
N SER A 151 -1.01 0.57 9.35
CA SER A 151 -1.27 -0.37 8.26
C SER A 151 -0.96 -1.83 8.64
N ILE A 152 0.02 -2.07 9.52
CA ILE A 152 0.50 -3.43 9.87
C ILE A 152 -0.06 -3.98 11.19
N VAL A 153 -0.70 -3.14 12.03
CA VAL A 153 -1.14 -3.56 13.37
C VAL A 153 -2.16 -4.70 13.36
N ASN A 154 -2.93 -4.84 12.28
CA ASN A 154 -3.86 -5.95 12.02
C ASN A 154 -3.18 -7.20 11.44
N LYS A 155 -1.85 -7.18 11.23
CA LYS A 155 -1.09 -8.26 10.59
C LYS A 155 -1.66 -8.61 9.20
N PRO A 156 -1.82 -7.65 8.28
CA PRO A 156 -2.38 -7.91 6.97
C PRO A 156 -1.43 -8.81 6.16
N LYS A 157 -2.00 -9.61 5.25
CA LYS A 157 -1.21 -10.39 4.29
C LYS A 157 -0.75 -9.57 3.09
N LEU A 158 -1.34 -8.39 2.88
CA LEU A 158 -1.09 -7.48 1.77
C LEU A 158 -0.99 -6.05 2.28
N ILE A 159 0.08 -5.36 1.89
CA ILE A 159 0.23 -3.91 2.02
C ILE A 159 0.24 -3.31 0.62
N ILE A 160 -0.53 -2.24 0.45
CA ILE A 160 -0.56 -1.41 -0.74
C ILE A 160 0.00 -0.05 -0.34
N ALA A 161 1.08 0.38 -0.99
CA ALA A 161 1.74 1.65 -0.71
C ALA A 161 1.69 2.55 -1.96
N ASP A 162 1.05 3.71 -1.84
CA ASP A 162 0.97 4.72 -2.89
C ASP A 162 1.96 5.82 -2.59
N GLU A 163 3.10 5.84 -3.31
CA GLU A 163 4.19 6.81 -3.18
C GLU A 163 4.65 7.02 -1.72
N PRO A 164 4.99 5.97 -0.95
CA PRO A 164 5.20 6.07 0.49
C PRO A 164 6.40 6.93 0.90
N THR A 165 7.27 7.29 -0.05
CA THR A 165 8.47 8.11 0.16
C THR A 165 8.40 9.45 -0.58
N GLY A 166 7.30 9.75 -1.27
CA GLY A 166 7.21 10.89 -2.20
C GLY A 166 7.30 12.27 -1.55
N ASN A 167 7.04 12.37 -0.23
CA ASN A 167 7.09 13.63 0.53
C ASN A 167 8.24 13.65 1.56
N LEU A 168 9.23 12.78 1.41
CA LEU A 168 10.31 12.61 2.36
C LEU A 168 11.66 12.97 1.74
N ASP A 169 12.60 13.37 2.58
CA ASP A 169 13.99 13.52 2.19
C ASP A 169 14.64 12.16 1.86
N PRO A 170 15.79 12.13 1.15
CA PRO A 170 16.41 10.89 0.71
C PRO A 170 16.74 9.93 1.86
N ASP A 171 17.34 10.40 2.95
CA ASP A 171 17.77 9.55 4.07
C ASP A 171 16.55 8.90 4.74
N THR A 172 15.54 9.69 5.03
CA THR A 172 14.27 9.20 5.59
C THR A 172 13.57 8.21 4.61
N SER A 173 13.67 8.46 3.31
CA SER A 173 13.12 7.55 2.29
C SER A 173 13.76 6.17 2.36
N TRP A 174 15.07 6.09 2.56
CA TRP A 174 15.78 4.81 2.75
C TRP A 174 15.34 4.10 4.02
N GLU A 175 15.18 4.81 5.15
CA GLU A 175 14.67 4.23 6.40
C GLU A 175 13.27 3.61 6.21
N ILE A 176 12.38 4.30 5.48
CA ILE A 176 11.05 3.77 5.18
C ILE A 176 11.12 2.53 4.27
N MET A 177 12.01 2.53 3.28
CA MET A 177 12.20 1.38 2.40
C MET A 177 12.71 0.16 3.16
N HIS A 178 13.72 0.31 4.01
CA HIS A 178 14.21 -0.78 4.84
C HIS A 178 13.14 -1.33 5.79
N LEU A 179 12.30 -0.45 6.35
CA LEU A 179 11.17 -0.89 7.17
C LEU A 179 10.17 -1.73 6.36
N LEU A 180 9.85 -1.32 5.13
CA LEU A 180 8.97 -2.09 4.25
C LEU A 180 9.59 -3.43 3.86
N GLU A 181 10.90 -3.47 3.58
CA GLU A 181 11.62 -4.75 3.34
C GLU A 181 11.55 -5.68 4.55
N GLU A 182 11.79 -5.16 5.77
CA GLU A 182 11.67 -5.96 6.99
C GLU A 182 10.26 -6.56 7.17
N ILE A 183 9.23 -5.80 6.83
CA ILE A 183 7.84 -6.27 6.86
C ILE A 183 7.60 -7.34 5.79
N ASN A 184 8.15 -7.17 4.59
CA ASN A 184 8.04 -8.15 3.51
C ASN A 184 8.76 -9.46 3.84
N LEU A 185 9.96 -9.41 4.42
CA LEU A 185 10.71 -10.58 4.86
C LEU A 185 9.96 -11.43 5.90
N LYS A 186 9.02 -10.82 6.63
CA LYS A 186 8.10 -11.54 7.55
C LYS A 186 6.91 -12.20 6.84
N GLY A 187 6.88 -12.16 5.49
CA GLY A 187 5.91 -12.84 4.64
C GLY A 187 4.72 -11.98 4.17
N THR A 188 4.70 -10.70 4.48
CA THR A 188 3.67 -9.77 3.98
C THR A 188 3.96 -9.43 2.51
N THR A 189 2.95 -9.55 1.64
CA THR A 189 3.04 -9.10 0.24
C THR A 189 3.00 -7.58 0.20
N ILE A 190 3.86 -6.95 -0.62
CA ILE A 190 3.88 -5.50 -0.78
C ILE A 190 3.70 -5.14 -2.25
N VAL A 191 2.76 -4.25 -2.52
CA VAL A 191 2.56 -3.61 -3.84
C VAL A 191 2.78 -2.12 -3.65
N MET A 192 3.87 -1.60 -4.21
CA MET A 192 4.27 -0.20 -4.04
C MET A 192 4.26 0.53 -5.38
N ALA A 193 3.39 1.52 -5.53
CA ALA A 193 3.52 2.49 -6.61
C ALA A 193 4.59 3.52 -6.23
N THR A 194 5.51 3.79 -7.16
CA THR A 194 6.57 4.78 -6.94
C THR A 194 7.10 5.36 -8.24
N HIS A 195 7.56 6.61 -8.16
CA HIS A 195 8.35 7.26 -9.21
C HIS A 195 9.84 7.43 -8.80
N ASN A 196 10.23 6.93 -7.63
CA ASN A 196 11.61 7.02 -7.14
C ASN A 196 12.49 5.98 -7.84
N LYS A 197 13.23 6.44 -8.88
CA LYS A 197 14.13 5.62 -9.69
C LYS A 197 15.26 5.02 -8.86
N GLU A 198 15.81 5.79 -7.92
CA GLU A 198 16.94 5.38 -7.09
C GLU A 198 16.56 4.19 -6.22
N VAL A 199 15.40 4.26 -5.55
CA VAL A 199 14.88 3.15 -4.74
C VAL A 199 14.71 1.89 -5.58
N VAL A 200 14.02 1.97 -6.72
CA VAL A 200 13.76 0.81 -7.59
C VAL A 200 15.06 0.19 -8.12
N ASN A 201 16.03 1.04 -8.49
CA ASN A 201 17.30 0.58 -9.06
C ASN A 201 18.26 0.00 -8.00
N THR A 202 18.14 0.40 -6.76
CA THR A 202 19.00 -0.07 -5.67
C THR A 202 18.43 -1.31 -5.00
N ILE A 203 17.14 -1.28 -4.63
CA ILE A 203 16.46 -2.42 -4.00
C ILE A 203 15.72 -3.20 -5.09
N LYS A 204 16.36 -4.27 -5.56
CA LYS A 204 15.88 -5.05 -6.71
C LYS A 204 14.73 -5.97 -6.34
N HIS A 205 13.51 -5.54 -6.64
CA HIS A 205 12.29 -6.36 -6.60
C HIS A 205 11.67 -6.49 -8.00
N ARG A 206 10.55 -7.18 -8.10
CA ARG A 206 9.78 -7.26 -9.35
C ARG A 206 9.25 -5.89 -9.73
N VAL A 207 9.45 -5.48 -10.98
CA VAL A 207 8.99 -4.20 -11.53
C VAL A 207 7.92 -4.44 -12.57
N VAL A 208 6.76 -3.83 -12.35
CA VAL A 208 5.62 -3.81 -13.26
C VAL A 208 5.46 -2.39 -13.79
N ALA A 209 5.73 -2.19 -15.07
CA ALA A 209 5.58 -0.90 -15.70
C ALA A 209 4.22 -0.75 -16.38
N ILE A 210 3.53 0.34 -16.05
CA ILE A 210 2.20 0.66 -16.60
C ILE A 210 2.31 1.91 -17.47
N GLU A 211 1.77 1.81 -18.71
CA GLU A 211 1.61 2.92 -19.65
C GLU A 211 0.24 2.90 -20.28
N SER A 212 -0.41 4.04 -20.33
CA SER A 212 -1.75 4.19 -20.93
C SER A 212 -2.73 3.09 -20.50
N GLY A 213 -2.65 2.72 -19.20
CA GLY A 213 -3.50 1.70 -18.59
C GLY A 213 -3.14 0.25 -18.95
N ARG A 214 -1.99 -0.02 -19.57
CA ARG A 214 -1.52 -1.36 -19.93
C ARG A 214 -0.23 -1.70 -19.19
N ILE A 215 -0.04 -2.97 -18.85
CA ILE A 215 1.26 -3.47 -18.41
C ILE A 215 2.12 -3.64 -19.68
N VAL A 216 3.20 -2.86 -19.76
CA VAL A 216 4.14 -2.89 -20.88
C VAL A 216 5.42 -3.67 -20.54
N ARG A 217 5.70 -3.86 -19.23
CA ARG A 217 6.86 -4.60 -18.76
C ARG A 217 6.54 -5.24 -17.40
N ASP A 218 7.02 -6.46 -17.19
CA ASP A 218 6.90 -7.21 -15.95
C ASP A 218 8.15 -8.05 -15.76
N GLU A 219 9.07 -7.58 -14.92
CA GLU A 219 10.43 -8.14 -14.76
C GLU A 219 10.74 -8.46 -13.31
N GLN A 220 11.22 -9.67 -13.08
CA GLN A 220 11.80 -10.05 -11.80
C GLN A 220 13.15 -9.32 -11.62
N ARG A 221 13.31 -8.59 -10.50
CA ARG A 221 14.48 -7.76 -10.23
C ARG A 221 14.78 -6.73 -11.34
N GLY A 222 13.73 -6.12 -11.86
CA GLY A 222 13.83 -5.10 -12.89
C GLY A 222 14.41 -3.77 -12.40
N ASP A 223 14.82 -2.93 -13.35
CA ASP A 223 15.17 -1.53 -13.13
C ASP A 223 13.99 -0.61 -13.37
N TYR A 224 14.05 0.61 -12.85
CA TYR A 224 13.03 1.62 -13.16
C TYR A 224 13.00 1.95 -14.66
N GLY A 225 14.16 1.79 -15.34
CA GLY A 225 14.49 2.31 -16.65
C GLY A 225 13.39 2.23 -17.70
N TYR A 226 13.08 3.39 -18.22
CA TYR A 226 12.64 3.61 -19.57
C TYR A 226 13.88 4.08 -20.32
N GLU A 227 14.68 3.16 -20.82
CA GLU A 227 15.56 3.46 -21.94
C GLU A 227 14.68 3.33 -23.17
N GLY A 228 14.12 4.47 -23.60
CA GLY A 228 13.52 4.65 -24.90
C GLY A 228 14.59 4.95 -25.90
#